data_d4bb7f4e58775ea5526afbbfedc676f1
#
_entry.id   d4bb7f4e58775ea5526afbbfedc676f1
#
_cell.length_a   1.000
_cell.length_b   1.000
_cell.length_c   1.000
_cell.angle_alpha   90.00
_cell.angle_beta   90.00
_cell.angle_gamma   90.00
#
_symmetry.space_group_name_H-M   'P 1'
#
loop_
_entity.id
_entity.type
_entity.pdbx_description
1 polymer ?
#
loop_
_entity_poly.entity_id
_entity_poly.type
_entity_poly.pdbx_seq_one_letter_code
_entity_poly.pdbx_strand_id
1 'polypeptide(L)'
;MKLNDIISILRTTYEKYDNIKLGVAGSFANGTQQESSDIDIVIDGDSTRIDIMQYIKSLFDIAVDILWVDLMRKEDEDLDRFALENNLPINQYSVYKTVMQEVKWV
;
A
#
# COMPACT_ATOMS: atom_id res chain seq x y z
N MET A 1 -10.98 -4.60 14.61
CA MET A 1 -9.86 -5.28 13.91
C MET A 1 -8.57 -4.53 14.20
N LYS A 2 -7.51 -5.25 14.44
CA LYS A 2 -6.19 -4.69 14.75
C LYS A 2 -5.17 -5.15 13.70
N LEU A 3 -3.98 -4.53 13.71
CA LEU A 3 -2.91 -4.85 12.77
C LEU A 3 -2.59 -6.36 12.71
N ASN A 4 -2.49 -7.01 13.86
CA ASN A 4 -2.18 -8.45 13.90
C ASN A 4 -3.25 -9.31 13.23
N ASP A 5 -4.51 -8.90 13.32
CA ASP A 5 -5.61 -9.60 12.62
C ASP A 5 -5.46 -9.47 11.11
N ILE A 6 -5.14 -8.26 10.65
CA ILE A 6 -4.92 -7.99 9.23
C ILE A 6 -3.74 -8.79 8.70
N ILE A 7 -2.64 -8.80 9.43
CA ILE A 7 -1.43 -9.56 9.05
C ILE A 7 -1.74 -11.04 8.90
N SER A 8 -2.48 -11.62 9.85
CA SER A 8 -2.84 -13.05 9.82
C SER A 8 -3.70 -13.37 8.61
N ILE A 9 -4.65 -12.51 8.27
CA ILE A 9 -5.51 -12.68 7.10
C ILE A 9 -4.70 -12.56 5.81
N LEU A 10 -3.82 -11.56 5.70
CA LEU A 10 -2.99 -11.35 4.51
C LEU A 10 -2.03 -12.50 4.25
N ARG A 11 -1.51 -13.14 5.28
CA ARG A 11 -0.59 -14.28 5.11
C ARG A 11 -1.20 -15.41 4.31
N THR A 12 -2.51 -15.59 4.36
CA THR A 12 -3.19 -16.62 3.57
C THR A 12 -3.09 -16.37 2.07
N THR A 13 -2.89 -15.12 1.67
CA THR A 13 -2.76 -14.75 0.25
C THR A 13 -1.50 -15.36 -0.37
N TYR A 14 -0.42 -15.51 0.42
CA TYR A 14 0.82 -16.11 -0.08
C TYR A 14 0.70 -17.59 -0.43
N GLU A 15 -0.31 -18.28 0.08
CA GLU A 15 -0.58 -19.66 -0.29
C GLU A 15 -1.18 -19.77 -1.69
N LYS A 16 -1.80 -18.68 -2.17
CA LYS A 16 -2.51 -18.66 -3.43
C LYS A 16 -1.76 -17.94 -4.55
N TYR A 17 -0.96 -16.92 -4.22
CA TYR A 17 -0.29 -16.09 -5.20
C TYR A 17 1.20 -15.98 -4.90
N ASP A 18 2.02 -16.11 -5.97
CA ASP A 18 3.47 -15.95 -5.91
C ASP A 18 3.89 -14.57 -6.44
N ASN A 19 5.15 -14.22 -6.20
CA ASN A 19 5.80 -13.02 -6.74
C ASN A 19 5.14 -11.71 -6.29
N ILE A 20 4.60 -11.70 -5.08
CA ILE A 20 4.06 -10.50 -4.44
C ILE A 20 4.62 -10.36 -3.03
N LYS A 21 4.68 -9.12 -2.57
CA LYS A 21 4.96 -8.78 -1.18
C LYS A 21 3.85 -7.87 -0.68
N LEU A 22 3.29 -8.19 0.47
CA LEU A 22 2.16 -7.46 1.04
C LEU A 22 2.59 -6.70 2.28
N GLY A 23 1.98 -5.55 2.49
CA GLY A 23 2.18 -4.77 3.69
C GLY A 23 0.93 -4.00 4.07
N VAL A 24 0.95 -3.46 5.28
CA VAL A 24 -0.11 -2.60 5.81
C VAL A 24 0.46 -1.22 6.06
N ALA A 25 -0.25 -0.20 5.61
CA ALA A 25 0.13 1.19 5.80
C ALA A 25 -0.99 1.96 6.54
N GLY A 26 -0.78 3.26 6.72
CA GLY A 26 -1.79 4.15 7.26
C GLY A 26 -2.13 3.90 8.72
N SER A 27 -3.36 4.22 9.09
CA SER A 27 -3.79 4.23 10.49
C SER A 27 -3.71 2.86 11.17
N PHE A 28 -4.02 1.77 10.45
CA PHE A 28 -3.91 0.43 11.03
C PHE A 28 -2.46 0.03 11.28
N ALA A 29 -1.52 0.49 10.46
CA ALA A 29 -0.10 0.20 10.67
C ALA A 29 0.47 0.94 11.87
N ASN A 30 0.04 2.17 12.13
CA ASN A 30 0.57 3.01 13.21
C ASN A 30 -0.31 3.04 14.48
N GLY A 31 -1.42 2.30 14.49
CA GLY A 31 -2.27 2.16 15.66
C GLY A 31 -3.23 3.33 15.91
N THR A 32 -3.45 4.19 14.93
CA THR A 32 -4.34 5.36 15.04
C THR A 32 -5.72 5.14 14.40
N GLN A 33 -6.03 3.88 14.04
CA GLN A 33 -7.30 3.56 13.38
C GLN A 33 -8.53 3.90 14.23
N GLN A 34 -9.59 4.28 13.53
CA GLN A 34 -10.91 4.53 14.08
C GLN A 34 -11.94 3.60 13.43
N GLU A 35 -13.19 3.60 13.91
CA GLU A 35 -14.24 2.74 13.33
C GLU A 35 -14.47 3.00 11.84
N SER A 36 -14.28 4.23 11.38
CA SER A 36 -14.45 4.63 9.98
C SER A 36 -13.18 4.48 9.14
N SER A 37 -12.08 3.99 9.71
CA SER A 37 -10.82 3.85 8.98
C SER A 37 -10.88 2.75 7.94
N ASP A 38 -10.36 3.03 6.75
CA ASP A 38 -10.14 2.03 5.71
C ASP A 38 -8.80 1.31 5.97
N ILE A 39 -8.68 0.09 5.49
CA ILE A 39 -7.42 -0.64 5.54
C ILE A 39 -6.60 -0.29 4.30
N ASP A 40 -5.39 0.23 4.49
CA ASP A 40 -4.46 0.50 3.39
C ASP A 40 -3.51 -0.68 3.23
N ILE A 41 -3.66 -1.41 2.13
CA ILE A 41 -2.83 -2.57 1.79
C ILE A 41 -1.85 -2.17 0.69
N VAL A 42 -0.58 -2.39 0.96
CA VAL A 42 0.50 -2.13 -0.01
C VAL A 42 0.84 -3.44 -0.70
N ILE A 43 0.86 -3.42 -2.03
CA ILE A 43 1.26 -4.59 -2.83
C ILE A 43 2.50 -4.22 -3.65
N ASP A 44 3.58 -4.95 -3.40
CA ASP A 44 4.78 -4.91 -4.24
C ASP A 44 4.69 -6.08 -5.23
N GLY A 45 4.33 -5.76 -6.47
CA GLY A 45 4.09 -6.72 -7.52
C GLY A 45 3.55 -6.01 -8.76
N ASP A 46 3.05 -6.81 -9.71
CA ASP A 46 2.50 -6.29 -10.97
C ASP A 46 1.12 -5.67 -10.75
N SER A 47 1.00 -4.36 -10.91
CA SER A 47 -0.24 -3.61 -10.70
C SER A 47 -1.35 -3.93 -11.72
N THR A 48 -1.04 -4.69 -12.77
CA THR A 48 -2.07 -5.16 -13.70
C THR A 48 -2.86 -6.36 -13.18
N ARG A 49 -2.43 -6.94 -12.06
CA ARG A 49 -3.05 -8.12 -11.45
C ARG A 49 -4.30 -7.74 -10.66
N ILE A 50 -5.38 -7.47 -11.39
CA ILE A 50 -6.70 -7.12 -10.80
C ILE A 50 -7.25 -8.29 -9.97
N ASP A 51 -6.95 -9.53 -10.35
CA ASP A 51 -7.37 -10.73 -9.62
C ASP A 51 -6.87 -10.73 -8.17
N ILE A 52 -5.61 -10.37 -7.94
CA ILE A 52 -5.02 -10.27 -6.60
C ILE A 52 -5.72 -9.17 -5.80
N MET A 53 -5.93 -8.01 -6.41
CA MET A 53 -6.60 -6.88 -5.77
C MET A 53 -8.02 -7.27 -5.32
N GLN A 54 -8.79 -7.89 -6.20
CA GLN A 54 -10.15 -8.32 -5.89
C GLN A 54 -10.18 -9.39 -4.79
N TYR A 55 -9.23 -10.33 -4.84
CA TYR A 55 -9.10 -11.36 -3.81
C TYR A 55 -8.83 -10.74 -2.44
N ILE A 56 -7.87 -9.83 -2.33
CA ILE A 56 -7.53 -9.18 -1.06
C ILE A 56 -8.72 -8.39 -0.54
N LYS A 57 -9.41 -7.62 -1.39
CA LYS A 57 -10.60 -6.87 -0.96
C LYS A 57 -11.71 -7.79 -0.42
N SER A 58 -11.81 -9.00 -0.96
CA SER A 58 -12.82 -9.98 -0.53
C SER A 58 -12.55 -10.56 0.87
N LEU A 59 -11.34 -10.43 1.38
CA LEU A 59 -10.96 -10.99 2.69
C LEU A 59 -11.46 -10.15 3.87
N PHE A 60 -11.91 -8.93 3.62
CA PHE A 60 -12.24 -7.98 4.69
C PHE A 60 -13.68 -7.49 4.54
N ASP A 61 -14.35 -7.28 5.68
CA ASP A 61 -15.71 -6.72 5.74
C ASP A 61 -15.72 -5.19 5.69
N ILE A 62 -14.57 -4.55 5.85
CA ILE A 62 -14.43 -3.10 5.79
C ILE A 62 -13.73 -2.69 4.50
N ALA A 63 -13.83 -1.41 4.15
CA ALA A 63 -13.22 -0.90 2.92
C ALA A 63 -11.70 -1.05 2.93
N VAL A 64 -11.16 -1.47 1.79
CA VAL A 64 -9.73 -1.68 1.59
C VAL A 64 -9.26 -0.82 0.43
N ASP A 65 -8.24 0.00 0.67
CA ASP A 65 -7.52 0.73 -0.35
C ASP A 65 -6.25 -0.04 -0.73
N ILE A 66 -6.06 -0.25 -2.01
CA ILE A 66 -4.88 -0.96 -2.53
C ILE A 66 -3.87 0.07 -3.06
N LEU A 67 -2.65 -0.02 -2.55
CA LEU A 67 -1.54 0.83 -2.94
C LEU A 67 -0.48 -0.02 -3.63
N TRP A 68 -0.36 0.11 -4.95
CA TRP A 68 0.64 -0.61 -5.72
C TRP A 68 1.98 0.14 -5.72
N VAL A 69 3.03 -0.54 -5.31
CA VAL A 69 4.38 0.07 -5.21
C VAL A 69 4.84 0.60 -6.56
N ASP A 70 4.65 -0.15 -7.65
CA ASP A 70 5.09 0.26 -8.99
C ASP A 70 4.40 1.55 -9.45
N LEU A 71 3.10 1.70 -9.20
CA LEU A 71 2.35 2.91 -9.55
C LEU A 71 2.75 4.11 -8.70
N MET A 72 2.90 3.92 -7.39
CA MET A 72 3.33 4.99 -6.49
C MET A 72 4.73 5.48 -6.84
N ARG A 73 5.64 4.55 -7.14
CA ARG A 73 7.03 4.88 -7.50
C ARG A 73 7.09 5.67 -8.80
N LYS A 74 6.32 5.25 -9.80
CA LYS A 74 6.28 5.96 -11.08
C LYS A 74 5.76 7.38 -10.93
N GLU A 75 4.68 7.57 -10.17
CA GLU A 75 4.14 8.90 -9.89
C GLU A 75 5.18 9.77 -9.18
N ASP A 76 5.86 9.24 -8.19
CA ASP A 76 6.91 9.95 -7.44
C ASP A 76 8.07 10.37 -8.35
N GLU A 77 8.53 9.47 -9.23
CA GLU A 77 9.60 9.76 -10.18
C GLU A 77 9.19 10.85 -11.18
N ASP A 78 7.95 10.81 -11.65
CA ASP A 78 7.44 11.83 -12.57
C ASP A 78 7.35 13.20 -11.90
N LEU A 79 6.92 13.26 -10.64
CA LEU A 79 6.86 14.50 -9.87
C LEU A 79 8.26 15.06 -9.60
N ASP A 80 9.22 14.20 -9.26
CA ASP A 80 10.60 14.63 -9.04
C ASP A 80 11.23 15.17 -10.33
N ARG A 81 10.98 14.52 -11.45
CA ARG A 81 11.45 15.00 -12.76
C ARG A 81 10.86 16.36 -13.09
N PHE A 82 9.55 16.54 -12.88
CA PHE A 82 8.90 17.83 -13.08
C PHE A 82 9.51 18.92 -12.22
N ALA A 83 9.78 18.60 -10.95
CA ALA A 83 10.42 19.56 -10.02
C ALA A 83 11.82 19.98 -10.51
N LEU A 84 12.63 19.01 -10.94
CA LEU A 84 13.97 19.29 -11.45
C LEU A 84 13.94 20.15 -12.72
N GLU A 85 13.03 19.85 -13.66
CA GLU A 85 12.89 20.59 -14.92
C GLU A 85 12.41 22.02 -14.69
N ASN A 86 11.70 22.29 -13.60
CA ASN A 86 11.12 23.60 -13.29
C ASN A 86 11.83 24.30 -12.13
N ASN A 87 13.00 23.82 -11.71
CA ASN A 87 13.78 24.38 -10.59
C ASN A 87 12.96 24.48 -9.28
N LEU A 88 12.12 23.50 -9.03
CA LEU A 88 11.30 23.41 -7.81
C LEU A 88 11.95 22.43 -6.82
N PRO A 89 11.70 22.60 -5.51
CA PRO A 89 12.18 21.65 -4.52
C PRO A 89 11.49 20.28 -4.73
N ILE A 90 12.27 19.20 -4.50
CA ILE A 90 11.74 17.84 -4.54
C ILE A 90 10.76 17.64 -3.37
N ASN A 91 9.61 17.04 -3.65
CA ASN A 91 8.63 16.74 -2.64
C ASN A 91 9.09 15.54 -1.79
N GLN A 92 9.49 15.80 -0.54
CA GLN A 92 9.91 14.77 0.40
C GLN A 92 8.74 13.99 1.03
N TYR A 93 7.53 14.46 0.82
CA TYR A 93 6.31 13.92 1.44
C TYR A 93 5.34 13.34 0.40
N SER A 94 5.86 12.86 -0.72
CA SER A 94 5.03 12.17 -1.71
C SER A 94 4.36 10.94 -1.09
N VAL A 95 3.27 10.48 -1.69
CA VAL A 95 2.57 9.26 -1.24
C VAL A 95 3.54 8.09 -1.17
N TYR A 96 4.35 7.89 -2.20
CA TYR A 96 5.34 6.81 -2.24
C TYR A 96 6.33 6.89 -1.08
N LYS A 97 6.95 8.04 -0.88
CA LYS A 97 7.98 8.22 0.16
C LYS A 97 7.38 8.02 1.56
N THR A 98 6.18 8.56 1.79
CA THR A 98 5.49 8.43 3.08
C THR A 98 5.09 6.99 3.36
N VAL A 99 4.46 6.33 2.40
CA VAL A 99 3.99 4.94 2.55
C VAL A 99 5.16 4.00 2.78
N MET A 100 6.25 4.15 2.01
CA MET A 100 7.41 3.26 2.13
C MET A 100 8.15 3.39 3.47
N GLN A 101 8.03 4.54 4.16
CA GLN A 101 8.57 4.71 5.51
C GLN A 101 7.69 4.06 6.58
N GLU A 102 6.38 4.02 6.37
CA GLU A 102 5.40 3.59 7.38
C GLU A 102 4.95 2.14 7.23
N VAL A 103 5.12 1.54 6.07
CA VAL A 103 4.58 0.22 5.76
C VAL A 103 5.11 -0.85 6.71
N LYS A 104 4.21 -1.69 7.19
CA LYS A 104 4.51 -2.90 7.94
C LYS A 104 4.37 -4.09 7.00
N TRP A 105 5.50 -4.63 6.55
CA TRP A 105 5.50 -5.78 5.63
C TRP A 105 5.08 -7.07 6.34
N VAL A 106 4.34 -7.86 5.61
CA VAL A 106 3.82 -9.15 6.08
C VAL A 106 4.70 -10.31 5.64
#